data_44bbf8d14173740ea86347f01f143d4a
#
_entry.id   44bbf8d14173740ea86347f01f143d4a
#
_cell.length_a   1.000
_cell.length_b   1.000
_cell.length_c   1.000
_cell.angle_alpha   90.00
_cell.angle_beta   90.00
_cell.angle_gamma   90.00
#
_symmetry.space_group_name_H-M   'P 1'
#
loop_
_entity.id
_entity.type
_entity.pdbx_description
1 polymer ?
#
loop_
_entity_poly.entity_id
_entity_poly.type
_entity_poly.pdbx_seq_one_letter_code
_entity_poly.pdbx_strand_id
1 'polypeptide(L)'
;PLIDELAELLGPSEDAQARRARLEARRREDLVAYAAQAIESQDLGDGMVSAEMLADRVSQGGPTLTLAERARADRTWTYGHVVVDEAQELGTMAWRALARRCPVRSFTVVGDLAQYSGPHAPDSWGEVLSALGTAPAEDGGRSRSQSRHRARSRSRRGRQSGRSRGGSTPLREEALSVCYRTPATIMETAEETVAQLGHPPVYPVRSVRDLPNCLEITEITEVADETAGQDDETDRGSGTWARALREAVTQESARLDQEVGGGAGRIAVISPSPRRTEALLRQDPALAAAMEAPGGDVLRSRLLVVSAALSKGLEFDVVVLVDPTGIGDRSAGDLYVAMTRPTRRLRVVSRLPLPQGLGVRPGADPR
;
A
#
# COMPACT_ATOMS: atom_id res chain seq x y z
N PRO A 1 -4.46 13.45 5.25
CA PRO A 1 -4.92 14.35 4.18
C PRO A 1 -6.04 15.30 4.64
N LEU A 2 -7.12 14.77 5.27
CA LEU A 2 -8.27 15.60 5.70
C LEU A 2 -7.86 16.72 6.68
N ILE A 3 -7.06 16.38 7.70
CA ILE A 3 -6.57 17.36 8.68
C ILE A 3 -5.66 18.41 8.02
N ASP A 4 -4.84 18.00 7.06
CA ASP A 4 -3.95 18.89 6.32
C ASP A 4 -4.76 19.85 5.42
N GLU A 5 -5.79 19.34 4.73
CA GLU A 5 -6.69 20.14 3.90
C GLU A 5 -7.49 21.14 4.72
N LEU A 6 -8.04 20.71 5.87
CA LEU A 6 -8.75 21.61 6.80
C LEU A 6 -7.84 22.69 7.36
N ALA A 7 -6.61 22.34 7.70
CA ALA A 7 -5.66 23.32 8.22
C ALA A 7 -5.21 24.34 7.17
N GLU A 8 -5.15 23.94 5.89
CA GLU A 8 -4.89 24.85 4.79
C GLU A 8 -6.04 25.84 4.58
N LEU A 9 -7.28 25.32 4.62
CA LEU A 9 -8.48 26.14 4.45
C LEU A 9 -8.72 27.11 5.63
N LEU A 10 -8.42 26.70 6.85
CA LEU A 10 -8.59 27.49 8.05
C LEU A 10 -7.46 28.52 8.26
N GLY A 11 -6.30 28.27 7.64
CA GLY A 11 -5.11 29.07 7.84
C GLY A 11 -4.49 28.92 9.25
N PRO A 12 -3.46 29.69 9.57
CA PRO A 12 -2.81 29.67 10.87
C PRO A 12 -3.73 30.28 11.94
N SER A 13 -4.02 29.54 13.00
CA SER A 13 -4.78 30.03 14.15
C SER A 13 -3.96 31.07 14.90
N GLU A 14 -4.47 32.31 15.02
CA GLU A 14 -3.84 33.40 15.79
C GLU A 14 -3.59 32.99 17.24
N ASP A 15 -4.52 32.30 17.87
CA ASP A 15 -4.39 31.77 19.22
C ASP A 15 -3.29 30.72 19.37
N ALA A 16 -3.07 29.89 18.33
CA ALA A 16 -2.00 28.90 18.34
C ALA A 16 -0.62 29.55 18.16
N GLN A 17 -0.53 30.57 17.34
CA GLN A 17 0.69 31.37 17.18
C GLN A 17 1.03 32.14 18.47
N ALA A 18 0.04 32.81 19.08
CA ALA A 18 0.22 33.48 20.34
C ALA A 18 0.65 32.54 21.47
N ARG A 19 0.06 31.33 21.54
CA ARG A 19 0.47 30.30 22.51
C ARG A 19 1.89 29.81 22.28
N ARG A 20 2.30 29.58 21.03
CA ARG A 20 3.68 29.19 20.70
C ARG A 20 4.67 30.28 21.08
N ALA A 21 4.41 31.52 20.69
CA ALA A 21 5.26 32.64 21.06
C ALA A 21 5.42 32.80 22.58
N ARG A 22 4.33 32.62 23.35
CA ARG A 22 4.39 32.62 24.82
C ARG A 22 5.22 31.48 25.41
N LEU A 23 5.11 30.26 24.83
CA LEU A 23 5.88 29.12 25.26
C LEU A 23 7.36 29.27 24.93
N GLU A 24 7.69 29.81 23.77
CA GLU A 24 9.07 30.10 23.36
C GLU A 24 9.68 31.21 24.24
N ALA A 25 8.93 32.26 24.53
CA ALA A 25 9.35 33.32 25.44
C ALA A 25 9.67 32.79 26.85
N ARG A 26 8.76 31.99 27.43
CA ARG A 26 8.98 31.34 28.73
C ARG A 26 10.20 30.43 28.72
N ARG A 27 10.35 29.59 27.68
CA ARG A 27 11.51 28.69 27.55
C ARG A 27 12.82 29.48 27.47
N ARG A 28 12.81 30.63 26.80
CA ARG A 28 13.97 31.51 26.74
C ARG A 28 14.27 32.14 28.10
N GLU A 29 13.25 32.61 28.82
CA GLU A 29 13.38 33.15 30.18
C GLU A 29 13.99 32.09 31.13
N ASP A 30 13.48 30.85 31.08
CA ASP A 30 14.00 29.74 31.89
C ASP A 30 15.47 29.42 31.56
N LEU A 31 15.85 29.43 30.29
CA LEU A 31 17.23 29.23 29.84
C LEU A 31 18.16 30.36 30.31
N VAL A 32 17.72 31.61 30.23
CA VAL A 32 18.49 32.76 30.72
C VAL A 32 18.67 32.69 32.24
N ALA A 33 17.61 32.35 32.97
CA ALA A 33 17.67 32.17 34.41
C ALA A 33 18.67 31.04 34.82
N TYR A 34 18.56 29.90 34.11
CA TYR A 34 19.51 28.79 34.31
C TYR A 34 20.95 29.19 33.96
N ALA A 35 21.16 29.92 32.87
CA ALA A 35 22.49 30.41 32.48
C ALA A 35 23.07 31.40 33.51
N ALA A 36 22.22 32.30 34.05
CA ALA A 36 22.62 33.22 35.11
C ALA A 36 23.08 32.47 36.38
N GLN A 37 22.31 31.46 36.81
CA GLN A 37 22.65 30.63 37.96
C GLN A 37 23.95 29.84 37.73
N ALA A 38 24.15 29.34 36.50
CA ALA A 38 25.41 28.61 36.17
C ALA A 38 26.62 29.52 36.15
N ILE A 39 26.49 30.77 35.65
CA ILE A 39 27.58 31.77 35.69
C ILE A 39 27.94 32.11 37.15
N GLU A 40 26.94 32.36 38.00
CA GLU A 40 27.15 32.72 39.40
C GLU A 40 27.72 31.56 40.20
N SER A 41 27.29 30.31 39.99
CA SER A 41 27.72 29.15 40.75
C SER A 41 29.10 28.64 40.36
N GLN A 42 29.57 28.87 39.14
CA GLN A 42 30.82 28.37 38.60
C GLN A 42 31.87 29.45 38.32
N ASP A 43 31.56 30.72 38.71
CA ASP A 43 32.41 31.91 38.47
C ASP A 43 32.94 31.99 37.02
N LEU A 44 32.02 31.72 36.07
CA LEU A 44 32.36 31.62 34.65
C LEU A 44 32.47 32.97 34.00
N GLY A 45 33.62 33.28 33.39
CA GLY A 45 33.75 34.28 32.36
C GLY A 45 34.19 35.66 32.81
N ASP A 46 34.70 35.88 34.04
CA ASP A 46 35.29 37.16 34.53
C ASP A 46 34.47 38.42 34.13
N GLY A 47 33.14 38.33 34.11
CA GLY A 47 32.22 39.40 33.72
C GLY A 47 32.08 39.62 32.21
N MET A 48 32.74 38.83 31.37
CA MET A 48 32.67 38.98 29.89
C MET A 48 31.57 38.14 29.21
N VAL A 49 30.93 37.19 29.93
CA VAL A 49 29.86 36.34 29.37
C VAL A 49 28.53 36.69 30.05
N SER A 50 27.55 37.16 29.28
CA SER A 50 26.21 37.39 29.80
C SER A 50 25.38 36.12 29.81
N ALA A 51 24.36 36.09 30.70
CA ALA A 51 23.41 34.96 30.76
C ALA A 51 22.66 34.75 29.43
N GLU A 52 22.35 35.85 28.73
CA GLU A 52 21.69 35.80 27.43
C GLU A 52 22.60 35.18 26.36
N MET A 53 23.91 35.57 26.33
CA MET A 53 24.87 34.99 25.40
C MET A 53 25.04 33.47 25.62
N LEU A 54 25.08 33.04 26.89
CA LEU A 54 25.15 31.62 27.22
C LEU A 54 23.86 30.88 26.85
N ALA A 55 22.70 31.47 27.16
CA ALA A 55 21.41 30.90 26.78
C ALA A 55 21.22 30.77 25.26
N ASP A 56 21.64 31.80 24.51
CA ASP A 56 21.59 31.74 23.04
C ASP A 56 22.53 30.66 22.47
N ARG A 57 23.71 30.47 23.06
CA ARG A 57 24.65 29.43 22.67
C ARG A 57 24.15 28.03 23.02
N VAL A 58 23.51 27.86 24.18
CA VAL A 58 22.86 26.59 24.58
C VAL A 58 21.67 26.31 23.68
N SER A 59 20.86 27.30 23.32
CA SER A 59 19.74 27.13 22.41
C SER A 59 20.20 26.75 20.99
N GLN A 60 21.36 27.23 20.54
CA GLN A 60 21.98 26.85 19.26
C GLN A 60 22.70 25.50 19.32
N GLY A 61 23.15 25.05 20.49
CA GLY A 61 23.86 23.78 20.71
C GLY A 61 23.05 22.64 21.31
N GLY A 62 21.74 22.85 21.50
CA GLY A 62 20.83 21.78 21.94
C GLY A 62 20.79 20.59 20.99
N PRO A 63 20.22 19.42 21.40
CA PRO A 63 20.18 18.24 20.56
C PRO A 63 19.62 18.61 19.19
N THR A 64 20.49 18.59 18.20
CA THR A 64 20.10 18.93 16.82
C THR A 64 19.16 17.84 16.33
N LEU A 65 17.87 18.15 16.27
CA LEU A 65 16.89 17.29 15.59
C LEU A 65 17.47 16.90 14.23
N THR A 66 17.38 15.63 13.91
CA THR A 66 17.73 15.14 12.58
C THR A 66 16.91 15.89 11.52
N LEU A 67 17.39 15.92 10.29
CA LEU A 67 16.65 16.53 9.17
C LEU A 67 15.23 15.96 9.07
N ALA A 68 15.07 14.65 9.30
CA ALA A 68 13.79 13.97 9.29
C ALA A 68 12.86 14.44 10.42
N GLU A 69 13.37 14.67 11.62
CA GLU A 69 12.59 15.19 12.75
C GLU A 69 12.16 16.63 12.52
N ARG A 70 13.04 17.48 11.97
CA ARG A 70 12.71 18.86 11.58
C ARG A 70 11.62 18.90 10.51
N ALA A 71 11.75 18.07 9.46
CA ALA A 71 10.77 17.99 8.39
C ALA A 71 9.40 17.50 8.89
N ARG A 72 9.36 16.60 9.88
CA ARG A 72 8.12 16.13 10.52
C ARG A 72 7.46 17.20 11.39
N ALA A 73 8.26 18.00 12.07
CA ALA A 73 7.77 19.06 12.96
C ALA A 73 7.29 20.31 12.18
N ASP A 74 7.85 20.59 11.00
CA ASP A 74 7.53 21.75 10.19
C ASP A 74 6.47 21.43 9.13
N ARG A 75 5.28 21.97 9.31
CA ARG A 75 4.16 21.81 8.36
C ARG A 75 4.37 22.57 7.05
N THR A 76 5.29 23.51 7.01
CA THR A 76 5.65 24.29 5.81
C THR A 76 6.82 23.68 5.04
N TRP A 77 7.43 22.61 5.57
CA TRP A 77 8.54 21.93 4.93
C TRP A 77 8.18 21.45 3.53
N THR A 78 9.02 21.73 2.56
CA THR A 78 8.85 21.30 1.16
C THR A 78 10.02 20.43 0.71
N TYR A 79 9.72 19.58 -0.27
CA TYR A 79 10.68 18.66 -0.86
C TYR A 79 10.94 19.04 -2.32
N GLY A 80 12.18 18.84 -2.78
CA GLY A 80 12.55 19.02 -4.18
C GLY A 80 12.08 17.87 -5.07
N HIS A 81 11.93 16.66 -4.49
CA HIS A 81 11.45 15.47 -5.17
C HIS A 81 10.73 14.55 -4.18
N VAL A 82 9.65 13.90 -4.61
CA VAL A 82 8.88 12.96 -3.79
C VAL A 82 8.75 11.64 -4.55
N VAL A 83 9.08 10.54 -3.87
CA VAL A 83 8.84 9.19 -4.35
C VAL A 83 7.61 8.63 -3.65
N VAL A 84 6.67 8.13 -4.41
CA VAL A 84 5.41 7.55 -3.91
C VAL A 84 5.34 6.11 -4.36
N ASP A 85 5.22 5.20 -3.40
CA ASP A 85 4.97 3.78 -3.62
C ASP A 85 3.51 3.44 -3.29
N GLU A 86 2.98 2.37 -3.87
CA GLU A 86 1.56 1.97 -3.78
C GLU A 86 0.60 3.14 -4.12
N ALA A 87 0.98 3.89 -5.13
CA ALA A 87 0.38 5.18 -5.46
C ALA A 87 -1.10 5.08 -5.88
N GLN A 88 -1.55 3.92 -6.37
CA GLN A 88 -2.95 3.65 -6.70
C GLN A 88 -3.87 3.77 -5.48
N GLU A 89 -3.35 3.60 -4.26
CA GLU A 89 -4.14 3.72 -3.02
C GLU A 89 -4.37 5.17 -2.56
N LEU A 90 -3.71 6.14 -3.20
CA LEU A 90 -3.80 7.53 -2.80
C LEU A 90 -5.01 8.23 -3.44
N GLY A 91 -5.95 8.64 -2.61
CA GLY A 91 -7.06 9.48 -3.06
C GLY A 91 -6.63 10.92 -3.40
N THR A 92 -7.50 11.64 -4.09
CA THR A 92 -7.29 13.02 -4.58
C THR A 92 -6.78 13.99 -3.50
N MET A 93 -7.30 13.89 -2.26
CA MET A 93 -6.81 14.74 -1.16
C MET A 93 -5.37 14.44 -0.75
N ALA A 94 -4.94 13.18 -0.82
CA ALA A 94 -3.55 12.82 -0.55
C ALA A 94 -2.62 13.41 -1.61
N TRP A 95 -2.99 13.32 -2.88
CA TRP A 95 -2.25 13.94 -3.98
C TRP A 95 -2.16 15.46 -3.84
N ARG A 96 -3.23 16.15 -3.43
CA ARG A 96 -3.19 17.60 -3.14
C ARG A 96 -2.23 17.93 -1.99
N ALA A 97 -2.24 17.14 -0.91
CA ALA A 97 -1.30 17.32 0.20
C ALA A 97 0.16 17.15 -0.26
N LEU A 98 0.45 16.11 -1.07
CA LEU A 98 1.77 15.88 -1.65
C LEU A 98 2.17 17.02 -2.60
N ALA A 99 1.24 17.53 -3.40
CA ALA A 99 1.47 18.66 -4.29
C ALA A 99 1.91 19.93 -3.55
N ARG A 100 1.34 20.21 -2.37
CA ARG A 100 1.78 21.32 -1.51
C ARG A 100 3.18 21.11 -0.95
N ARG A 101 3.52 19.86 -0.62
CA ARG A 101 4.84 19.47 -0.11
C ARG A 101 5.93 19.44 -1.17
N CYS A 102 5.57 19.37 -2.45
CA CYS A 102 6.49 19.38 -3.59
C CYS A 102 6.06 20.44 -4.61
N PRO A 103 6.30 21.74 -4.35
CA PRO A 103 5.89 22.84 -5.23
C PRO A 103 6.46 22.75 -6.64
N VAL A 104 7.66 22.16 -6.77
CA VAL A 104 8.32 21.93 -8.06
C VAL A 104 7.69 20.82 -8.89
N ARG A 105 6.72 20.08 -8.31
CA ARG A 105 5.97 18.98 -8.96
C ARG A 105 6.89 17.89 -9.53
N SER A 106 8.00 17.61 -8.87
CA SER A 106 8.91 16.52 -9.23
C SER A 106 8.55 15.26 -8.44
N PHE A 107 7.98 14.26 -9.12
CA PHE A 107 7.52 13.02 -8.52
C PHE A 107 8.07 11.81 -9.27
N THR A 108 8.41 10.75 -8.53
CA THR A 108 8.49 9.38 -9.02
C THR A 108 7.35 8.61 -8.38
N VAL A 109 6.47 8.06 -9.21
CA VAL A 109 5.26 7.37 -8.78
C VAL A 109 5.37 5.91 -9.18
N VAL A 110 5.25 5.01 -8.22
CA VAL A 110 5.28 3.56 -8.42
C VAL A 110 3.97 2.97 -7.90
N GLY A 111 3.41 2.02 -8.64
CA GLY A 111 2.19 1.35 -8.24
C GLY A 111 1.66 0.44 -9.35
N ASP A 112 0.55 -0.22 -9.04
CA ASP A 112 -0.13 -1.13 -9.95
C ASP A 112 -1.65 -0.88 -9.85
N LEU A 113 -2.25 -0.40 -10.95
CA LEU A 113 -3.68 -0.10 -11.00
C LEU A 113 -4.55 -1.35 -10.79
N ALA A 114 -4.06 -2.55 -11.17
CA ALA A 114 -4.76 -3.80 -10.93
C ALA A 114 -4.89 -4.15 -9.43
N GLN A 115 -4.05 -3.57 -8.56
CA GLN A 115 -4.06 -3.77 -7.11
C GLN A 115 -4.92 -2.74 -6.36
N TYR A 116 -5.68 -1.90 -7.04
CA TYR A 116 -6.53 -0.90 -6.41
C TYR A 116 -7.67 -1.55 -5.60
N SER A 117 -7.81 -1.15 -4.33
CA SER A 117 -8.82 -1.72 -3.41
C SER A 117 -10.19 -1.07 -3.46
N GLY A 118 -10.32 0.08 -4.10
CA GLY A 118 -11.58 0.82 -4.12
C GLY A 118 -12.63 0.20 -5.07
N PRO A 119 -13.88 0.66 -4.99
CA PRO A 119 -14.97 0.11 -5.80
C PRO A 119 -14.90 0.48 -7.29
N HIS A 120 -14.13 1.51 -7.64
CA HIS A 120 -13.95 1.99 -9.01
C HIS A 120 -12.47 2.17 -9.26
N ALA A 121 -11.85 1.16 -9.88
CA ALA A 121 -10.46 1.23 -10.26
C ALA A 121 -10.25 2.35 -11.29
N PRO A 122 -9.21 3.18 -11.15
CA PRO A 122 -8.88 4.18 -12.16
C PRO A 122 -8.40 3.51 -13.45
N ASP A 123 -8.82 4.04 -14.59
CA ASP A 123 -8.47 3.49 -15.90
C ASP A 123 -7.04 3.84 -16.33
N SER A 124 -6.44 4.84 -15.71
CA SER A 124 -5.11 5.32 -16.10
C SER A 124 -4.39 6.08 -14.99
N TRP A 125 -3.07 6.15 -15.07
CA TRP A 125 -2.26 7.01 -14.22
C TRP A 125 -2.56 8.51 -14.42
N GLY A 126 -3.02 8.91 -15.61
CA GLY A 126 -3.47 10.27 -15.86
C GLY A 126 -4.65 10.67 -14.98
N GLU A 127 -5.59 9.78 -14.75
CA GLU A 127 -6.72 9.97 -13.84
C GLU A 127 -6.24 10.08 -12.38
N VAL A 128 -5.43 9.14 -11.91
CA VAL A 128 -4.86 9.12 -10.55
C VAL A 128 -4.11 10.41 -10.25
N LEU A 129 -3.29 10.88 -11.19
CA LEU A 129 -2.42 12.03 -11.04
C LEU A 129 -3.07 13.36 -11.43
N SER A 130 -4.34 13.37 -11.83
CA SER A 130 -5.07 14.58 -12.24
C SER A 130 -5.01 15.70 -11.19
N ALA A 131 -5.02 15.34 -9.90
CA ALA A 131 -4.89 16.28 -8.78
C ALA A 131 -3.53 17.00 -8.72
N LEU A 132 -2.49 16.48 -9.39
CA LEU A 132 -1.19 17.14 -9.51
C LEU A 132 -1.16 18.19 -10.62
N GLY A 133 -2.23 18.32 -11.44
CA GLY A 133 -2.27 19.18 -12.61
C GLY A 133 -1.42 18.65 -13.76
N THR A 134 -1.19 17.32 -13.80
CA THR A 134 -0.57 16.67 -14.95
C THR A 134 -1.59 16.59 -16.08
N ALA A 135 -1.26 17.12 -17.27
CA ALA A 135 -2.01 16.78 -18.47
C ALA A 135 -1.45 15.46 -19.02
N PRO A 136 -2.31 14.53 -19.50
CA PRO A 136 -1.81 13.41 -20.26
C PRO A 136 -0.95 13.95 -21.41
N ALA A 137 0.21 13.33 -21.61
CA ALA A 137 1.01 13.63 -22.80
C ALA A 137 0.11 13.24 -23.99
N GLU A 138 -0.25 14.22 -24.82
CA GLU A 138 -0.87 13.90 -26.09
C GLU A 138 0.10 12.99 -26.85
N ASP A 139 -0.30 11.75 -27.01
CA ASP A 139 0.47 10.77 -27.75
C ASP A 139 0.65 11.30 -29.16
N GLY A 140 1.84 11.75 -29.45
CA GLY A 140 2.24 12.25 -30.77
C GLY A 140 2.22 11.11 -31.79
N GLY A 141 1.06 10.50 -31.96
CA GLY A 141 0.78 9.53 -33.00
C GLY A 141 1.05 10.16 -34.37
N ARG A 142 2.19 9.83 -34.93
CA ARG A 142 2.52 10.09 -36.32
C ARG A 142 1.51 9.39 -37.24
N SER A 143 0.36 10.00 -37.44
CA SER A 143 -0.46 9.74 -38.61
C SER A 143 -0.08 10.74 -39.69
N ARG A 144 0.80 10.31 -40.59
CA ARG A 144 0.96 10.94 -41.89
C ARG A 144 -0.29 10.63 -42.72
N SER A 145 -1.20 11.59 -42.87
CA SER A 145 -1.98 11.67 -44.08
C SER A 145 -2.23 13.12 -44.46
N GLN A 146 -1.94 13.34 -45.70
CA GLN A 146 -1.97 14.59 -46.45
C GLN A 146 -3.35 15.22 -46.48
N SER A 147 -3.45 16.53 -46.32
CA SER A 147 -4.14 17.37 -47.32
C SER A 147 -3.77 18.85 -47.14
N ARG A 148 -3.25 19.37 -48.24
CA ARG A 148 -3.04 20.80 -48.48
C ARG A 148 -4.42 21.46 -48.68
N HIS A 149 -4.72 22.62 -48.07
CA HIS A 149 -5.10 23.83 -48.81
C HIS A 149 -5.33 25.02 -47.88
N ARG A 150 -4.53 26.04 -48.17
CA ARG A 150 -4.81 27.50 -48.23
C ARG A 150 -5.96 28.07 -47.38
N ALA A 151 -5.69 29.05 -46.51
CA ALA A 151 -6.01 30.42 -46.82
C ALA A 151 -5.46 31.40 -45.75
N ARG A 152 -4.90 32.47 -46.26
CA ARG A 152 -4.42 33.63 -45.48
C ARG A 152 -5.61 34.47 -45.02
N SER A 153 -5.61 34.97 -43.79
CA SER A 153 -6.07 36.36 -43.55
C SER A 153 -5.47 36.89 -42.25
N ARG A 154 -4.89 38.07 -42.37
CA ARG A 154 -4.36 38.91 -41.30
C ARG A 154 -5.51 39.59 -40.56
N SER A 155 -5.46 39.65 -39.23
CA SER A 155 -5.84 40.88 -38.55
C SER A 155 -5.14 41.01 -37.19
N ARG A 156 -4.69 42.23 -36.96
CA ARG A 156 -3.94 42.68 -35.76
C ARG A 156 -4.91 43.03 -34.63
N ARG A 157 -4.35 43.02 -33.44
CA ARG A 157 -4.63 43.77 -32.20
C ARG A 157 -5.35 43.07 -31.09
N GLY A 158 -4.65 43.06 -29.94
CA GLY A 158 -5.22 42.91 -28.63
C GLY A 158 -4.18 42.36 -27.63
N ARG A 159 -3.27 43.26 -27.15
CA ARG A 159 -2.45 42.96 -25.95
C ARG A 159 -3.40 42.93 -24.76
N GLN A 160 -3.53 41.80 -24.10
CA GLN A 160 -3.83 41.79 -22.67
C GLN A 160 -3.00 40.70 -22.01
N SER A 161 -2.21 41.16 -21.06
CA SER A 161 -1.35 40.43 -20.17
C SER A 161 -2.18 39.58 -19.20
N GLY A 162 -1.90 38.30 -19.21
CA GLY A 162 -2.49 37.32 -18.27
C GLY A 162 -1.82 36.00 -18.51
N ARG A 163 -0.50 35.95 -18.30
CA ARG A 163 0.24 34.67 -18.38
C ARG A 163 0.03 33.89 -17.08
N SER A 164 -1.05 33.18 -16.94
CA SER A 164 -1.03 31.94 -16.16
C SER A 164 -0.25 30.91 -16.98
N ARG A 165 1.03 30.79 -16.72
CA ARG A 165 1.83 29.67 -17.19
C ARG A 165 1.46 28.45 -16.34
N GLY A 166 0.31 27.86 -16.59
CA GLY A 166 0.02 26.48 -16.24
C GLY A 166 0.79 25.58 -17.18
N GLY A 167 2.09 25.46 -17.00
CA GLY A 167 2.86 24.44 -17.68
C GLY A 167 2.42 23.10 -17.07
N SER A 168 1.72 22.27 -17.85
CA SER A 168 1.47 20.90 -17.46
C SER A 168 2.82 20.20 -17.26
N THR A 169 3.02 19.59 -16.11
CA THR A 169 4.21 18.75 -15.86
C THR A 169 4.13 17.55 -16.78
N PRO A 170 5.15 17.27 -17.63
CA PRO A 170 5.11 16.12 -18.51
C PRO A 170 5.08 14.84 -17.69
N LEU A 171 4.11 13.98 -17.95
CA LEU A 171 4.06 12.62 -17.41
C LEU A 171 4.84 11.70 -18.36
N ARG A 172 5.85 11.01 -17.81
CA ARG A 172 6.52 9.90 -18.47
C ARG A 172 6.09 8.62 -17.77
N GLU A 173 5.56 7.69 -18.52
CA GLU A 173 5.05 6.41 -18.02
C GLU A 173 5.90 5.27 -18.58
N GLU A 174 6.29 4.36 -17.69
CA GLU A 174 7.08 3.17 -18.00
C GLU A 174 6.43 1.97 -17.33
N ALA A 175 6.09 0.94 -18.12
CA ALA A 175 5.48 -0.27 -17.60
C ALA A 175 6.54 -1.33 -17.28
N LEU A 176 6.51 -1.86 -16.04
CA LEU A 176 7.32 -3.02 -15.63
C LEU A 176 6.51 -4.29 -15.88
N SER A 177 6.72 -4.92 -17.02
CA SER A 177 5.94 -6.08 -17.49
C SER A 177 6.57 -7.44 -17.17
N VAL A 178 7.66 -7.47 -16.36
CA VAL A 178 8.36 -8.71 -16.00
C VAL A 178 8.29 -8.96 -14.51
N CYS A 179 7.71 -10.09 -14.11
CA CYS A 179 7.64 -10.55 -12.72
C CYS A 179 8.70 -11.63 -12.47
N TYR A 180 9.51 -11.44 -11.44
CA TYR A 180 10.51 -12.41 -10.97
C TYR A 180 10.06 -13.19 -9.74
N ARG A 181 8.99 -12.73 -9.08
CA ARG A 181 8.54 -13.20 -7.79
C ARG A 181 7.55 -14.35 -7.89
N THR A 182 6.39 -14.08 -8.46
CA THR A 182 5.27 -15.01 -8.52
C THR A 182 5.44 -15.99 -9.67
N PRO A 183 5.22 -17.30 -9.48
CA PRO A 183 5.25 -18.30 -10.57
C PRO A 183 4.26 -17.96 -11.70
N ALA A 184 4.61 -18.34 -12.93
CA ALA A 184 3.83 -18.01 -14.12
C ALA A 184 2.40 -18.51 -14.05
N THR A 185 2.21 -19.78 -13.69
CA THR A 185 0.87 -20.38 -13.54
C THR A 185 -0.01 -19.57 -12.55
N ILE A 186 0.55 -19.10 -11.45
CA ILE A 186 -0.23 -18.31 -10.47
C ILE A 186 -0.55 -16.93 -11.05
N MET A 187 0.40 -16.28 -11.69
CA MET A 187 0.22 -14.95 -12.27
C MET A 187 -0.85 -14.95 -13.37
N GLU A 188 -0.74 -15.89 -14.31
CA GLU A 188 -1.70 -16.05 -15.41
C GLU A 188 -3.11 -16.33 -14.89
N THR A 189 -3.24 -17.21 -13.87
CA THR A 189 -4.53 -17.48 -13.22
C THR A 189 -5.08 -16.25 -12.51
N ALA A 190 -4.23 -15.44 -11.87
CA ALA A 190 -4.67 -14.22 -11.19
C ALA A 190 -5.17 -13.17 -12.19
N GLU A 191 -4.44 -12.93 -13.28
CA GLU A 191 -4.83 -12.00 -14.35
C GLU A 191 -6.15 -12.45 -15.03
N GLU A 192 -6.26 -13.74 -15.36
CA GLU A 192 -7.49 -14.29 -15.93
C GLU A 192 -8.69 -14.12 -14.97
N THR A 193 -8.50 -14.43 -13.69
CA THR A 193 -9.56 -14.31 -12.69
C THR A 193 -10.08 -12.88 -12.59
N VAL A 194 -9.20 -11.89 -12.49
CA VAL A 194 -9.65 -10.48 -12.38
C VAL A 194 -10.20 -9.95 -13.69
N ALA A 195 -9.71 -10.43 -14.81
CA ALA A 195 -10.29 -10.09 -16.13
C ALA A 195 -11.74 -10.60 -16.27
N GLN A 196 -12.02 -11.82 -15.80
CA GLN A 196 -13.39 -12.40 -15.78
C GLN A 196 -14.31 -11.66 -14.80
N LEU A 197 -13.75 -11.04 -13.76
CA LEU A 197 -14.48 -10.14 -12.86
C LEU A 197 -14.70 -8.73 -13.45
N GLY A 198 -14.26 -8.47 -14.68
CA GLY A 198 -14.42 -7.19 -15.36
C GLY A 198 -13.32 -6.17 -15.06
N HIS A 199 -12.20 -6.59 -14.47
CA HIS A 199 -11.06 -5.76 -14.08
C HIS A 199 -9.75 -6.25 -14.72
N PRO A 200 -9.63 -6.29 -16.06
CA PRO A 200 -8.41 -6.74 -16.70
C PRO A 200 -7.24 -5.83 -16.31
N PRO A 201 -6.03 -6.39 -16.06
CA PRO A 201 -4.84 -5.58 -15.80
C PRO A 201 -4.56 -4.61 -16.95
N VAL A 202 -4.28 -3.34 -16.64
CA VAL A 202 -3.90 -2.32 -17.64
C VAL A 202 -2.57 -2.70 -18.31
N TYR A 203 -1.64 -3.27 -17.53
CA TYR A 203 -0.34 -3.74 -17.97
C TYR A 203 -0.16 -5.21 -17.60
N PRO A 204 -0.46 -6.16 -18.51
CA PRO A 204 -0.26 -7.58 -18.24
C PRO A 204 1.20 -7.89 -17.91
N VAL A 205 1.41 -8.76 -16.94
CA VAL A 205 2.74 -9.08 -16.41
C VAL A 205 3.15 -10.49 -16.80
N ARG A 206 4.34 -10.62 -17.40
CA ARG A 206 4.92 -11.93 -17.69
C ARG A 206 5.85 -12.39 -16.57
N SER A 207 5.55 -13.52 -15.95
CA SER A 207 6.49 -14.14 -15.03
C SER A 207 7.62 -14.86 -15.77
N VAL A 208 8.85 -14.74 -15.25
CA VAL A 208 10.06 -15.36 -15.82
C VAL A 208 10.34 -16.75 -15.29
N ARG A 209 9.61 -17.17 -14.23
CA ARG A 209 9.78 -18.51 -13.65
C ARG A 209 8.42 -19.16 -13.44
N ASP A 210 8.42 -20.46 -13.52
CA ASP A 210 7.31 -21.30 -13.09
C ASP A 210 7.79 -22.38 -12.14
N LEU A 211 6.90 -22.92 -11.35
CA LEU A 211 7.19 -23.98 -10.40
C LEU A 211 6.13 -25.08 -10.56
N PRO A 212 6.54 -26.34 -10.60
CA PRO A 212 5.59 -27.44 -10.71
C PRO A 212 4.69 -27.47 -9.48
N ASN A 213 3.39 -27.72 -9.68
CA ASN A 213 2.40 -27.80 -8.63
C ASN A 213 2.37 -26.58 -7.70
N CYS A 214 2.58 -25.37 -8.27
CA CYS A 214 2.55 -24.13 -7.49
C CYS A 214 1.14 -23.62 -7.22
N LEU A 215 0.13 -24.15 -7.91
CA LEU A 215 -1.29 -23.83 -7.70
C LEU A 215 -2.05 -25.10 -7.38
N GLU A 216 -2.74 -25.10 -6.24
CA GLU A 216 -3.61 -26.19 -5.83
C GLU A 216 -4.94 -25.64 -5.30
N ILE A 217 -6.05 -26.21 -5.73
CA ILE A 217 -7.40 -25.72 -5.45
C ILE A 217 -8.19 -26.87 -4.81
N THR A 218 -8.84 -26.56 -3.68
CA THR A 218 -9.72 -27.47 -2.97
C THR A 218 -11.06 -26.78 -2.72
N GLU A 219 -12.08 -27.24 -3.42
CA GLU A 219 -13.47 -26.88 -3.13
C GLU A 219 -14.07 -27.89 -2.16
N ILE A 220 -14.69 -27.39 -1.11
CA ILE A 220 -15.36 -28.21 -0.10
C ILE A 220 -16.86 -28.08 -0.35
N THR A 221 -17.40 -29.03 -1.10
CA THR A 221 -18.83 -29.11 -1.28
C THR A 221 -19.41 -29.68 0.00
N GLU A 222 -20.20 -28.92 0.75
CA GLU A 222 -21.00 -29.44 1.85
C GLU A 222 -22.05 -30.37 1.24
N VAL A 223 -21.87 -31.68 1.37
CA VAL A 223 -22.93 -32.61 1.09
C VAL A 223 -23.93 -32.44 2.26
N ALA A 224 -25.08 -31.85 1.97
CA ALA A 224 -26.18 -31.82 2.90
C ALA A 224 -26.56 -33.27 3.20
N ASP A 225 -26.22 -33.71 4.40
CA ASP A 225 -26.63 -35.04 4.89
C ASP A 225 -28.11 -34.91 5.28
N GLU A 226 -29.02 -35.35 4.39
CA GLU A 226 -30.48 -35.26 4.52
C GLU A 226 -31.04 -36.02 5.75
N THR A 227 -30.17 -36.64 6.56
CA THR A 227 -30.54 -37.45 7.73
C THR A 227 -30.35 -36.78 9.08
N ALA A 228 -29.91 -35.54 9.15
CA ALA A 228 -29.64 -34.86 10.41
C ALA A 228 -30.76 -33.86 10.79
N GLY A 229 -31.28 -33.99 12.00
CA GLY A 229 -32.35 -33.13 12.55
C GLY A 229 -32.03 -31.63 12.55
N GLN A 230 -33.08 -30.84 12.50
CA GLN A 230 -33.12 -29.39 12.20
C GLN A 230 -32.37 -28.46 13.17
N ASP A 231 -31.75 -28.93 14.26
CA ASP A 231 -31.20 -28.05 15.30
C ASP A 231 -29.65 -27.86 15.27
N ASP A 232 -28.91 -28.49 14.30
CA ASP A 232 -27.44 -28.52 14.34
C ASP A 232 -26.75 -28.28 12.99
N GLU A 233 -27.46 -27.69 12.03
CA GLU A 233 -26.98 -27.52 10.62
C GLU A 233 -25.83 -26.53 10.49
N THR A 234 -25.75 -25.55 11.41
CA THR A 234 -24.72 -24.49 11.38
C THR A 234 -23.35 -24.94 11.91
N ASP A 235 -23.30 -26.01 12.72
CA ASP A 235 -22.07 -26.44 13.40
C ASP A 235 -21.34 -27.60 12.68
N ARG A 236 -22.05 -28.46 11.96
CA ARG A 236 -21.46 -29.65 11.28
C ARG A 236 -20.69 -29.31 10.02
N GLY A 237 -21.19 -28.40 9.18
CA GLY A 237 -20.46 -27.88 8.03
C GLY A 237 -19.22 -27.09 8.44
N SER A 238 -19.30 -26.38 9.56
CA SER A 238 -18.16 -25.68 10.18
C SER A 238 -17.02 -26.64 10.56
N GLY A 239 -17.32 -27.87 11.05
CA GLY A 239 -16.31 -28.85 11.45
C GLY A 239 -15.50 -29.43 10.29
N THR A 240 -16.18 -29.81 9.20
CA THR A 240 -15.51 -30.36 8.00
C THR A 240 -14.62 -29.34 7.32
N TRP A 241 -15.13 -28.14 7.15
CA TRP A 241 -14.35 -27.05 6.56
C TRP A 241 -13.15 -26.65 7.42
N ALA A 242 -13.35 -26.48 8.74
CA ALA A 242 -12.28 -26.15 9.67
C ALA A 242 -11.17 -27.20 9.68
N ARG A 243 -11.53 -28.49 9.56
CA ARG A 243 -10.57 -29.60 9.44
C ARG A 243 -9.79 -29.48 8.13
N ALA A 244 -10.47 -29.32 6.99
CA ALA A 244 -9.82 -29.24 5.70
C ALA A 244 -8.88 -28.00 5.60
N LEU A 245 -9.26 -26.89 6.19
CA LEU A 245 -8.39 -25.72 6.27
C LEU A 245 -7.14 -25.99 7.12
N ARG A 246 -7.28 -26.58 8.30
CA ARG A 246 -6.13 -26.95 9.14
C ARG A 246 -5.22 -27.95 8.43
N GLU A 247 -5.79 -28.97 7.78
CA GLU A 247 -5.02 -29.94 6.98
C GLU A 247 -4.23 -29.24 5.85
N ALA A 248 -4.86 -28.35 5.11
CA ALA A 248 -4.20 -27.60 4.03
C ALA A 248 -3.02 -26.79 4.55
N VAL A 249 -3.19 -26.06 5.65
CA VAL A 249 -2.11 -25.26 6.26
C VAL A 249 -1.00 -26.15 6.79
N THR A 250 -1.34 -27.26 7.43
CA THR A 250 -0.36 -28.23 7.97
C THR A 250 0.43 -28.89 6.84
N GLN A 251 -0.24 -29.33 5.76
CA GLN A 251 0.41 -29.91 4.58
C GLN A 251 1.39 -28.93 3.94
N GLU A 252 0.96 -27.67 3.74
CA GLU A 252 1.82 -26.64 3.16
C GLU A 252 3.00 -26.29 4.09
N SER A 253 2.79 -26.29 5.41
CA SER A 253 3.87 -26.11 6.37
C SER A 253 4.92 -27.22 6.30
N ALA A 254 4.46 -28.47 6.29
CA ALA A 254 5.36 -29.63 6.18
C ALA A 254 6.11 -29.68 4.84
N ARG A 255 5.43 -29.33 3.75
CA ARG A 255 6.04 -29.26 2.42
C ARG A 255 7.10 -28.13 2.35
N LEU A 256 6.80 -26.97 2.93
CA LEU A 256 7.74 -25.86 2.99
C LEU A 256 8.98 -26.23 3.81
N ASP A 257 8.81 -26.96 4.96
CA ASP A 257 9.91 -27.47 5.77
C ASP A 257 10.88 -28.39 5.00
N GLN A 258 10.32 -29.24 4.12
CA GLN A 258 11.13 -30.11 3.26
C GLN A 258 11.92 -29.32 2.22
N GLU A 259 11.38 -28.21 1.72
CA GLU A 259 12.00 -27.41 0.65
C GLU A 259 13.06 -26.41 1.14
N VAL A 260 12.81 -25.78 2.29
CA VAL A 260 13.66 -24.67 2.77
C VAL A 260 14.31 -24.91 4.12
N GLY A 261 13.99 -26.03 4.77
CA GLY A 261 14.46 -26.40 6.10
C GLY A 261 13.42 -26.11 7.21
N GLY A 262 13.47 -26.91 8.27
CA GLY A 262 12.48 -26.87 9.34
C GLY A 262 12.39 -25.50 10.01
N GLY A 263 11.19 -24.95 10.10
CA GLY A 263 10.91 -23.66 10.69
C GLY A 263 11.23 -22.45 9.82
N ALA A 264 11.86 -22.64 8.65
CA ALA A 264 12.15 -21.56 7.69
C ALA A 264 10.95 -21.30 6.76
N GLY A 265 10.97 -20.13 6.12
CA GLY A 265 9.92 -19.69 5.21
C GLY A 265 8.68 -19.17 5.93
N ARG A 266 7.79 -18.51 5.18
CA ARG A 266 6.60 -17.84 5.71
C ARG A 266 5.36 -18.26 4.97
N ILE A 267 4.29 -18.47 5.73
CA ILE A 267 2.98 -18.87 5.22
C ILE A 267 1.98 -17.78 5.61
N ALA A 268 1.23 -17.27 4.64
CA ALA A 268 0.07 -16.44 4.92
C ALA A 268 -1.24 -17.21 4.65
N VAL A 269 -2.19 -17.07 5.56
CA VAL A 269 -3.58 -17.43 5.32
C VAL A 269 -4.34 -16.15 5.05
N ILE A 270 -4.75 -15.93 3.81
CA ILE A 270 -5.48 -14.73 3.39
C ILE A 270 -6.97 -15.06 3.32
N SER A 271 -7.77 -14.34 4.09
CA SER A 271 -9.20 -14.65 4.28
C SER A 271 -10.05 -13.39 4.24
N PRO A 272 -11.31 -13.47 3.76
CA PRO A 272 -12.29 -12.40 3.88
C PRO A 272 -12.72 -12.15 5.34
N SER A 273 -12.44 -13.10 6.24
CA SER A 273 -12.76 -13.04 7.67
C SER A 273 -11.58 -13.50 8.55
N PRO A 274 -10.46 -12.71 8.62
CA PRO A 274 -9.22 -13.16 9.24
C PRO A 274 -9.37 -13.59 10.70
N ARG A 275 -10.13 -12.85 11.51
CA ARG A 275 -10.35 -13.18 12.93
C ARG A 275 -11.02 -14.55 13.13
N ARG A 276 -12.04 -14.86 12.31
CA ARG A 276 -12.71 -16.17 12.37
C ARG A 276 -11.76 -17.30 11.92
N THR A 277 -11.05 -17.07 10.84
CA THR A 277 -10.06 -18.01 10.30
C THR A 277 -8.95 -18.28 11.31
N GLU A 278 -8.41 -17.24 11.95
CA GLU A 278 -7.40 -17.36 13.00
C GLU A 278 -7.91 -18.18 14.19
N ALA A 279 -9.11 -17.91 14.67
CA ALA A 279 -9.72 -18.67 15.78
C ALA A 279 -9.87 -20.16 15.45
N LEU A 280 -10.19 -20.53 14.20
CA LEU A 280 -10.27 -21.91 13.75
C LEU A 280 -8.90 -22.60 13.69
N LEU A 281 -7.87 -21.88 13.24
CA LEU A 281 -6.52 -22.42 13.14
C LEU A 281 -5.86 -22.57 14.52
N ARG A 282 -6.14 -21.66 15.46
CA ARG A 282 -5.64 -21.73 16.85
C ARG A 282 -6.18 -22.90 17.66
N GLN A 283 -7.21 -23.62 17.18
CA GLN A 283 -7.66 -24.88 17.78
C GLN A 283 -6.63 -26.01 17.65
N ASP A 284 -5.71 -25.89 16.68
CA ASP A 284 -4.56 -26.78 16.54
C ASP A 284 -3.35 -26.19 17.28
N PRO A 285 -2.78 -26.87 18.29
CA PRO A 285 -1.67 -26.32 19.07
C PRO A 285 -0.40 -26.03 18.25
N ALA A 286 -0.13 -26.83 17.21
CA ALA A 286 1.05 -26.63 16.37
C ALA A 286 0.89 -25.36 15.48
N LEU A 287 -0.29 -25.15 14.93
CA LEU A 287 -0.60 -23.94 14.15
C LEU A 287 -0.65 -22.71 15.05
N ALA A 288 -1.21 -22.83 16.27
CA ALA A 288 -1.21 -21.75 17.25
C ALA A 288 0.23 -21.32 17.58
N ALA A 289 1.14 -22.26 17.84
CA ALA A 289 2.56 -21.97 18.08
C ALA A 289 3.25 -21.32 16.87
N ALA A 290 2.91 -21.72 15.65
CA ALA A 290 3.45 -21.13 14.42
C ALA A 290 2.98 -19.65 14.18
N MET A 291 1.86 -19.27 14.80
CA MET A 291 1.35 -17.87 14.75
C MET A 291 2.00 -16.98 15.80
N GLU A 292 2.69 -17.55 16.79
CA GLU A 292 3.40 -16.76 17.79
C GLU A 292 4.63 -16.10 17.16
N ALA A 293 4.79 -14.81 17.44
CA ALA A 293 5.88 -14.04 16.88
C ALA A 293 7.02 -13.87 17.90
N PRO A 294 8.27 -14.14 17.54
CA PRO A 294 9.39 -13.80 18.38
C PRO A 294 9.40 -12.29 18.71
N GLY A 295 9.36 -11.95 19.99
CA GLY A 295 9.37 -10.57 20.44
C GLY A 295 8.08 -9.78 20.22
N GLY A 296 6.95 -10.46 19.91
CA GLY A 296 5.63 -9.83 19.77
C GLY A 296 5.38 -9.11 18.43
N ASP A 297 6.31 -9.16 17.49
CA ASP A 297 6.12 -8.62 16.14
C ASP A 297 5.42 -9.66 15.24
N VAL A 298 4.12 -9.51 15.10
CA VAL A 298 3.25 -10.41 14.31
C VAL A 298 3.76 -10.61 12.88
N LEU A 299 4.43 -9.62 12.30
CA LEU A 299 4.98 -9.73 10.95
C LEU A 299 6.19 -10.69 10.87
N ARG A 300 6.74 -11.10 12.01
CA ARG A 300 7.83 -12.08 12.10
C ARG A 300 7.36 -13.49 12.39
N SER A 301 6.05 -13.70 12.59
CA SER A 301 5.49 -15.05 12.76
C SER A 301 5.68 -15.87 11.47
N ARG A 302 5.85 -17.17 11.65
CA ARG A 302 5.93 -18.12 10.53
C ARG A 302 4.60 -18.25 9.79
N LEU A 303 3.50 -18.28 10.55
CA LEU A 303 2.14 -18.36 10.04
C LEU A 303 1.40 -17.07 10.38
N LEU A 304 0.96 -16.35 9.35
CA LEU A 304 0.23 -15.10 9.48
C LEU A 304 -1.19 -15.25 8.91
N VAL A 305 -2.20 -14.79 9.66
CA VAL A 305 -3.59 -14.73 9.17
C VAL A 305 -3.98 -13.28 8.96
N VAL A 306 -4.27 -12.91 7.71
CA VAL A 306 -4.53 -11.51 7.34
C VAL A 306 -5.66 -11.39 6.31
N SER A 307 -6.17 -10.15 6.14
CA SER A 307 -6.98 -9.80 4.98
C SER A 307 -6.10 -9.53 3.76
N ALA A 308 -6.68 -9.57 2.57
CA ALA A 308 -5.99 -9.20 1.34
C ALA A 308 -5.40 -7.78 1.41
N ALA A 309 -6.18 -6.80 1.90
CA ALA A 309 -5.73 -5.42 2.05
C ALA A 309 -4.49 -5.29 2.97
N LEU A 310 -4.40 -6.07 4.07
CA LEU A 310 -3.25 -6.05 4.97
C LEU A 310 -2.05 -6.85 4.43
N SER A 311 -2.23 -7.67 3.40
CA SER A 311 -1.14 -8.40 2.75
C SER A 311 -0.40 -7.57 1.68
N LYS A 312 -0.88 -6.36 1.36
CA LYS A 312 -0.21 -5.45 0.42
C LYS A 312 1.21 -5.12 0.87
N GLY A 313 2.14 -5.10 -0.06
CA GLY A 313 3.55 -4.87 0.22
C GLY A 313 4.27 -6.01 0.95
N LEU A 314 3.56 -7.09 1.33
CA LEU A 314 4.15 -8.27 1.96
C LEU A 314 4.35 -9.39 0.92
N GLU A 315 5.29 -10.30 1.23
CA GLU A 315 5.60 -11.48 0.43
C GLU A 315 5.68 -12.71 1.32
N PHE A 316 5.22 -13.84 0.79
CA PHE A 316 5.19 -15.11 1.51
C PHE A 316 5.65 -16.24 0.60
N ASP A 317 6.30 -17.26 1.16
CA ASP A 317 6.64 -18.45 0.37
C ASP A 317 5.38 -19.15 -0.10
N VAL A 318 4.42 -19.29 0.79
CA VAL A 318 3.13 -19.95 0.53
C VAL A 318 1.98 -19.06 0.97
N VAL A 319 0.94 -19.00 0.15
CA VAL A 319 -0.34 -18.38 0.51
C VAL A 319 -1.42 -19.46 0.50
N VAL A 320 -2.16 -19.57 1.60
CA VAL A 320 -3.43 -20.30 1.67
C VAL A 320 -4.55 -19.29 1.54
N LEU A 321 -5.21 -19.28 0.39
CA LEU A 321 -6.28 -18.35 0.04
C LEU A 321 -7.63 -18.98 0.39
N VAL A 322 -8.33 -18.34 1.31
CA VAL A 322 -9.61 -18.83 1.85
C VAL A 322 -10.77 -18.07 1.23
N ASP A 323 -11.76 -18.81 0.73
CA ASP A 323 -13.01 -18.26 0.16
C ASP A 323 -12.76 -17.06 -0.78
N PRO A 324 -12.03 -17.22 -1.90
CA PRO A 324 -11.61 -16.15 -2.79
C PRO A 324 -12.78 -15.30 -3.32
N THR A 325 -13.94 -15.91 -3.56
CA THR A 325 -15.16 -15.20 -3.99
C THR A 325 -15.55 -14.12 -3.00
N GLY A 326 -15.50 -14.40 -1.69
CA GLY A 326 -15.80 -13.39 -0.68
C GLY A 326 -14.81 -12.22 -0.60
N ILE A 327 -13.60 -12.36 -1.20
CA ILE A 327 -12.66 -11.27 -1.39
C ILE A 327 -13.00 -10.52 -2.70
N GLY A 328 -13.15 -11.25 -3.81
CA GLY A 328 -13.42 -10.71 -5.13
C GLY A 328 -14.70 -9.88 -5.21
N ASP A 329 -15.77 -10.32 -4.54
CA ASP A 329 -17.06 -9.59 -4.46
C ASP A 329 -16.92 -8.21 -3.80
N ARG A 330 -15.91 -8.03 -2.96
CA ARG A 330 -15.62 -6.74 -2.31
C ARG A 330 -14.66 -5.90 -3.13
N SER A 331 -13.64 -6.53 -3.69
CA SER A 331 -12.60 -5.88 -4.47
C SER A 331 -11.85 -6.91 -5.33
N ALA A 332 -11.92 -6.76 -6.64
CA ALA A 332 -11.11 -7.56 -7.57
C ALA A 332 -9.61 -7.30 -7.37
N GLY A 333 -9.23 -6.06 -7.09
CA GLY A 333 -7.84 -5.68 -6.80
C GLY A 333 -7.29 -6.36 -5.54
N ASP A 334 -8.08 -6.47 -4.48
CA ASP A 334 -7.68 -7.20 -3.27
C ASP A 334 -7.53 -8.70 -3.55
N LEU A 335 -8.38 -9.28 -4.40
CA LEU A 335 -8.23 -10.68 -4.83
C LEU A 335 -6.95 -10.87 -5.63
N TYR A 336 -6.67 -9.96 -6.58
CA TYR A 336 -5.44 -9.98 -7.35
C TYR A 336 -4.20 -9.88 -6.45
N VAL A 337 -4.22 -8.97 -5.48
CA VAL A 337 -3.17 -8.86 -4.45
C VAL A 337 -2.99 -10.19 -3.74
N ALA A 338 -4.06 -10.78 -3.19
CA ALA A 338 -3.99 -12.02 -2.44
C ALA A 338 -3.39 -13.17 -3.26
N MET A 339 -3.77 -13.27 -4.54
CA MET A 339 -3.28 -14.31 -5.44
C MET A 339 -1.82 -14.11 -5.85
N THR A 340 -1.30 -12.87 -5.88
CA THR A 340 0.06 -12.55 -6.32
C THR A 340 1.07 -12.38 -5.18
N ARG A 341 0.69 -12.64 -3.92
CA ARG A 341 1.61 -12.59 -2.76
C ARG A 341 2.54 -13.79 -2.63
N PRO A 342 2.20 -15.01 -3.12
CA PRO A 342 3.09 -16.14 -2.96
C PRO A 342 4.29 -16.06 -3.89
N THR A 343 5.45 -16.45 -3.34
CA THR A 343 6.68 -16.59 -4.13
C THR A 343 6.90 -18.04 -4.59
N ARG A 344 6.20 -19.01 -3.99
CA ARG A 344 6.33 -20.42 -4.33
C ARG A 344 5.01 -21.09 -4.66
N ARG A 345 4.01 -21.03 -3.75
CA ARG A 345 2.75 -21.76 -3.93
C ARG A 345 1.54 -20.96 -3.47
N LEU A 346 0.45 -21.14 -4.22
CA LEU A 346 -0.89 -20.71 -3.89
C LEU A 346 -1.76 -21.95 -3.65
N ARG A 347 -2.26 -22.10 -2.42
CA ARG A 347 -3.26 -23.11 -2.06
C ARG A 347 -4.60 -22.44 -1.86
N VAL A 348 -5.59 -22.78 -2.66
CA VAL A 348 -6.95 -22.25 -2.51
C VAL A 348 -7.81 -23.26 -1.73
N VAL A 349 -8.52 -22.78 -0.72
CA VAL A 349 -9.49 -23.58 0.07
C VAL A 349 -10.79 -22.79 0.13
N SER A 350 -11.84 -23.29 -0.52
CA SER A 350 -13.11 -22.56 -0.66
C SER A 350 -14.31 -23.41 -0.31
N ARG A 351 -15.23 -22.82 0.44
CA ARG A 351 -16.60 -23.32 0.66
C ARG A 351 -17.58 -22.73 -0.35
N LEU A 352 -17.23 -21.57 -0.88
CA LEU A 352 -18.03 -20.85 -1.86
C LEU A 352 -17.63 -21.31 -3.25
N PRO A 353 -18.52 -21.22 -4.23
CA PRO A 353 -18.15 -21.41 -5.62
C PRO A 353 -16.97 -20.51 -5.97
N LEU A 354 -16.04 -21.02 -6.75
CA LEU A 354 -14.86 -20.26 -7.15
C LEU A 354 -15.23 -19.10 -8.09
N PRO A 355 -14.47 -17.99 -8.06
CA PRO A 355 -14.58 -16.95 -9.07
C PRO A 355 -14.28 -17.54 -10.45
N GLN A 356 -14.96 -17.01 -11.49
CA GLN A 356 -14.64 -17.39 -12.86
C GLN A 356 -13.16 -17.11 -13.16
N GLY A 357 -12.52 -18.02 -13.91
CA GLY A 357 -11.10 -17.96 -14.22
C GLY A 357 -10.21 -18.72 -13.22
N LEU A 358 -10.57 -18.78 -11.94
CA LEU A 358 -9.75 -19.49 -10.94
C LEU A 358 -9.80 -21.03 -11.07
N GLY A 359 -10.92 -21.58 -11.54
CA GLY A 359 -11.12 -23.02 -11.71
C GLY A 359 -10.59 -23.60 -13.02
N VAL A 360 -10.15 -22.76 -13.95
CA VAL A 360 -9.67 -23.17 -15.26
C VAL A 360 -8.17 -23.46 -15.17
N ARG A 361 -7.73 -24.69 -15.41
CA ARG A 361 -6.29 -24.97 -15.52
C ARG A 361 -5.74 -24.26 -16.77
N PRO A 362 -4.74 -23.37 -16.65
CA PRO A 362 -4.04 -22.84 -17.81
C PRO A 362 -3.42 -24.01 -18.60
N GLY A 363 -3.80 -24.15 -19.87
CA GLY A 363 -3.30 -25.20 -20.75
C GLY A 363 -4.22 -26.40 -21.01
N ALA A 364 -5.47 -26.41 -20.52
CA ALA A 364 -6.51 -27.32 -21.00
C ALA A 364 -7.09 -26.72 -22.29
N ASP A 365 -6.58 -27.20 -23.44
CA ASP A 365 -7.13 -26.90 -24.77
C ASP A 365 -8.65 -27.19 -24.77
N PRO A 366 -9.51 -26.24 -25.12
CA PRO A 366 -10.93 -26.51 -25.27
C PRO A 366 -11.11 -27.40 -26.53
N ARG A 367 -11.30 -28.68 -26.32
CA ARG A 367 -11.70 -29.63 -27.37
C ARG A 367 -13.16 -29.41 -27.76
#